data_1c5398c68b4916571b2db48c9919747c
#
_entry.id   1c5398c68b4916571b2db48c9919747c
#
_cell.length_a   1.000
_cell.length_b   1.000
_cell.length_c   1.000
_cell.angle_alpha   90.00
_cell.angle_beta   90.00
_cell.angle_gamma   90.00
#
_symmetry.space_group_name_H-M   'P 1'
#
loop_
_entity.id
_entity.type
_entity.pdbx_description
1 polymer ?
#
loop_
_entity_poly.entity_id
_entity_poly.type
_entity_poly.pdbx_seq_one_letter_code
_entity_poly.pdbx_strand_id
1 'polypeptide(L)'
;MDNKKPKIITIASIKGGVGKSTSAIIFATLLAQKYKVLLIDIDTQASTTSYFYKEIANKKINIVSKNIYRVLKEKLDINDAVVNIKDNLDLIPSYLSLHKFSSEFIPLKELRLKDNLFFLKQNYDYIIMDTNPSLDFTLSNALIASNCIIVPMTAEKWAVESLDLLEFYIKNLKIKIPIFIFITRFKKNNTHKELLKHVGSKRGFLGIVHEREDLNKKITGNNEFDMTKDYISEYKEALSRFFNMYEKYTIKGCS
;
A
#
# COMPACT_ATOMS: atom_id res chain seq x y z
N MET A 1 -17.10 24.21 -2.38
CA MET A 1 -16.28 23.33 -1.49
C MET A 1 -15.13 22.85 -2.35
N ASP A 2 -13.91 23.25 -2.01
CA ASP A 2 -12.72 22.77 -2.72
C ASP A 2 -12.62 21.26 -2.50
N ASN A 3 -12.88 20.47 -3.55
CA ASN A 3 -12.72 19.03 -3.54
C ASN A 3 -11.21 18.73 -3.47
N LYS A 4 -10.67 18.66 -2.26
CA LYS A 4 -9.28 18.28 -2.04
C LYS A 4 -9.10 16.84 -2.54
N LYS A 5 -8.31 16.68 -3.61
CA LYS A 5 -8.01 15.33 -4.13
C LYS A 5 -7.31 14.49 -3.06
N PRO A 6 -7.66 13.20 -2.92
CA PRO A 6 -7.01 12.32 -1.97
C PRO A 6 -5.52 12.16 -2.28
N LYS A 7 -4.71 12.00 -1.24
CA LYS A 7 -3.32 11.59 -1.41
C LYS A 7 -3.26 10.08 -1.57
N ILE A 8 -2.83 9.62 -2.75
CA ILE A 8 -2.77 8.20 -3.11
C ILE A 8 -1.36 7.67 -2.87
N ILE A 9 -1.22 6.70 -1.98
CA ILE A 9 0.04 6.11 -1.53
C ILE A 9 0.04 4.62 -1.85
N THR A 10 0.96 4.16 -2.68
CA THR A 10 1.14 2.73 -2.95
C THR A 10 2.23 2.14 -2.07
N ILE A 11 1.92 1.04 -1.41
CA ILE A 11 2.90 0.22 -0.71
C ILE A 11 3.37 -0.86 -1.68
N ALA A 12 4.58 -0.70 -2.22
CA ALA A 12 5.08 -1.56 -3.30
C ALA A 12 6.46 -2.13 -2.99
N SER A 13 6.68 -3.38 -3.35
CA SER A 13 7.99 -4.03 -3.41
C SER A 13 7.84 -5.28 -4.25
N ILE A 14 8.81 -5.53 -5.14
CA ILE A 14 8.83 -6.74 -5.96
C ILE A 14 9.27 -7.98 -5.19
N LYS A 15 9.66 -7.81 -3.94
CA LYS A 15 10.02 -8.92 -3.06
C LYS A 15 8.85 -9.35 -2.20
N GLY A 16 8.62 -10.66 -2.11
CA GLY A 16 7.65 -11.25 -1.20
C GLY A 16 8.11 -11.17 0.27
N GLY A 17 7.19 -11.15 1.22
CA GLY A 17 7.51 -11.27 2.65
C GLY A 17 8.12 -10.04 3.32
N VAL A 18 8.26 -8.91 2.61
CA VAL A 18 8.84 -7.67 3.17
C VAL A 18 7.87 -6.83 4.02
N GLY A 19 6.66 -7.31 4.27
CA GLY A 19 5.68 -6.62 5.11
C GLY A 19 4.87 -5.55 4.38
N LYS A 20 4.62 -5.65 3.06
CA LYS A 20 3.74 -4.73 2.31
C LYS A 20 2.36 -4.62 2.94
N SER A 21 1.62 -5.71 3.00
CA SER A 21 0.26 -5.74 3.55
C SER A 21 0.21 -5.29 5.02
N THR A 22 1.18 -5.76 5.84
CA THR A 22 1.34 -5.29 7.22
C THR A 22 1.47 -3.77 7.30
N SER A 23 2.31 -3.20 6.45
CA SER A 23 2.55 -1.75 6.43
C SER A 23 1.34 -0.99 5.90
N ALA A 24 0.67 -1.49 4.86
CA ALA A 24 -0.55 -0.90 4.32
C ALA A 24 -1.67 -0.83 5.38
N ILE A 25 -1.88 -1.94 6.10
CA ILE A 25 -2.88 -2.03 7.16
C ILE A 25 -2.55 -1.08 8.32
N ILE A 26 -1.28 -1.08 8.80
CA ILE A 26 -0.88 -0.22 9.93
C ILE A 26 -0.96 1.26 9.52
N PHE A 27 -0.44 1.66 8.36
CA PHE A 27 -0.53 3.05 7.90
C PHE A 27 -1.98 3.50 7.71
N ALA A 28 -2.83 2.66 7.10
CA ALA A 28 -4.25 2.97 6.94
C ALA A 28 -4.95 3.14 8.30
N THR A 29 -4.68 2.25 9.26
CA THR A 29 -5.25 2.32 10.61
C THR A 29 -4.77 3.54 11.38
N LEU A 30 -3.49 3.91 11.27
CA LEU A 30 -2.93 5.11 11.91
C LEU A 30 -3.53 6.40 11.32
N LEU A 31 -3.65 6.45 10.00
CA LEU A 31 -4.26 7.60 9.32
C LEU A 31 -5.74 7.74 9.65
N ALA A 32 -6.48 6.64 9.74
CA ALA A 32 -7.91 6.62 10.04
C ALA A 32 -8.25 7.18 11.43
N GLN A 33 -7.27 7.35 12.33
CA GLN A 33 -7.48 8.04 13.61
C GLN A 33 -7.85 9.53 13.44
N LYS A 34 -7.51 10.15 12.30
CA LYS A 34 -7.70 11.59 12.06
C LYS A 34 -8.28 11.93 10.68
N TYR A 35 -8.21 11.00 9.73
CA TYR A 35 -8.49 11.24 8.32
C TYR A 35 -9.43 10.18 7.77
N LYS A 36 -10.19 10.51 6.74
CA LYS A 36 -10.97 9.52 6.01
C LYS A 36 -10.07 8.76 5.03
N VAL A 37 -9.95 7.45 5.21
CA VAL A 37 -9.01 6.58 4.50
C VAL A 37 -9.73 5.50 3.71
N LEU A 38 -9.32 5.31 2.46
CA LEU A 38 -9.66 4.15 1.66
C LEU A 38 -8.42 3.26 1.55
N LEU A 39 -8.53 2.01 1.98
CA LEU A 39 -7.53 0.97 1.74
C LEU A 39 -7.98 0.14 0.53
N ILE A 40 -7.10 -0.07 -0.44
CA ILE A 40 -7.38 -0.90 -1.61
C ILE A 40 -6.42 -2.08 -1.60
N ASP A 41 -6.97 -3.29 -1.52
CA ASP A 41 -6.20 -4.51 -1.68
C ASP A 41 -6.17 -4.87 -3.18
N ILE A 42 -5.01 -4.69 -3.81
CA ILE A 42 -4.77 -5.06 -5.22
C ILE A 42 -3.71 -6.17 -5.32
N ASP A 43 -3.53 -6.95 -4.24
CA ASP A 43 -2.73 -8.17 -4.22
C ASP A 43 -3.58 -9.39 -4.54
N THR A 44 -3.09 -10.24 -5.45
CA THR A 44 -3.74 -11.51 -5.79
C THR A 44 -3.81 -12.48 -4.62
N GLN A 45 -2.95 -12.30 -3.60
CA GLN A 45 -2.98 -13.10 -2.35
C GLN A 45 -4.05 -12.62 -1.37
N ALA A 46 -4.62 -11.43 -1.57
CA ALA A 46 -5.70 -10.88 -0.74
C ALA A 46 -5.39 -10.85 0.77
N SER A 47 -4.13 -10.59 1.14
CA SER A 47 -3.68 -10.63 2.55
C SER A 47 -4.35 -9.55 3.39
N THR A 48 -4.47 -8.34 2.86
CA THR A 48 -5.18 -7.23 3.52
C THR A 48 -6.68 -7.53 3.67
N THR A 49 -7.30 -8.09 2.64
CA THR A 49 -8.70 -8.54 2.68
C THR A 49 -8.90 -9.63 3.72
N SER A 50 -8.00 -10.60 3.78
CA SER A 50 -8.04 -11.68 4.77
C SER A 50 -7.95 -11.16 6.20
N TYR A 51 -7.09 -10.17 6.44
CA TYR A 51 -6.96 -9.53 7.76
C TYR A 51 -8.28 -8.93 8.25
N PHE A 52 -9.03 -8.27 7.37
CA PHE A 52 -10.33 -7.66 7.69
C PHE A 52 -11.53 -8.57 7.41
N TYR A 53 -11.30 -9.88 7.24
CA TYR A 53 -12.37 -10.80 6.85
C TYR A 53 -13.51 -10.88 7.88
N LYS A 54 -13.21 -10.76 9.17
CA LYS A 54 -14.24 -10.77 10.24
C LYS A 54 -15.20 -9.59 10.08
N GLU A 55 -14.69 -8.39 9.83
CA GLU A 55 -15.47 -7.18 9.63
C GLU A 55 -16.33 -7.27 8.35
N ILE A 56 -15.76 -7.81 7.28
CA ILE A 56 -16.46 -8.04 6.02
C ILE A 56 -17.59 -9.05 6.21
N ALA A 57 -17.32 -10.17 6.87
CA ALA A 57 -18.28 -11.23 7.11
C ALA A 57 -19.44 -10.77 8.02
N ASN A 58 -19.16 -10.02 9.07
CA ASN A 58 -20.17 -9.45 9.98
C ASN A 58 -21.16 -8.54 9.22
N LYS A 59 -20.71 -7.88 8.15
CA LYS A 59 -21.56 -7.04 7.28
C LYS A 59 -22.23 -7.83 6.17
N LYS A 60 -22.04 -9.15 6.13
CA LYS A 60 -22.62 -10.06 5.10
C LYS A 60 -22.24 -9.64 3.67
N ILE A 61 -21.05 -9.07 3.49
CA ILE A 61 -20.57 -8.63 2.17
C ILE A 61 -20.06 -9.84 1.39
N ASN A 62 -20.55 -9.99 0.17
CA ASN A 62 -20.08 -11.02 -0.75
C ASN A 62 -18.88 -10.51 -1.55
N ILE A 63 -17.67 -10.86 -1.13
CA ILE A 63 -16.42 -10.45 -1.80
C ILE A 63 -16.23 -11.08 -3.19
N VAL A 64 -16.95 -12.15 -3.52
CA VAL A 64 -16.93 -12.73 -4.89
C VAL A 64 -17.50 -11.76 -5.91
N SER A 65 -18.54 -11.01 -5.51
CA SER A 65 -19.21 -10.02 -6.36
C SER A 65 -18.72 -8.59 -6.14
N LYS A 66 -18.17 -8.28 -4.95
CA LYS A 66 -17.71 -6.93 -4.56
C LYS A 66 -16.20 -6.96 -4.29
N ASN A 67 -15.38 -6.69 -5.30
CA ASN A 67 -13.93 -6.69 -5.20
C ASN A 67 -13.28 -5.85 -6.31
N ILE A 68 -11.99 -5.54 -6.14
CA ILE A 68 -11.22 -4.71 -7.05
C ILE A 68 -11.15 -5.28 -8.49
N TYR A 69 -11.09 -6.59 -8.66
CA TYR A 69 -11.08 -7.19 -10.00
C TYR A 69 -12.32 -6.85 -10.81
N ARG A 70 -13.50 -6.84 -10.16
CA ARG A 70 -14.77 -6.48 -10.80
C ARG A 70 -14.77 -5.00 -11.22
N VAL A 71 -14.19 -4.13 -10.40
CA VAL A 71 -14.02 -2.71 -10.70
C VAL A 71 -13.09 -2.53 -11.91
N LEU A 72 -11.93 -3.15 -11.90
CA LEU A 72 -10.94 -3.06 -12.99
C LEU A 72 -11.48 -3.57 -14.34
N LYS A 73 -12.46 -4.47 -14.31
CA LYS A 73 -13.18 -4.96 -15.51
C LYS A 73 -14.40 -4.14 -15.88
N GLU A 74 -14.68 -3.04 -15.19
CA GLU A 74 -15.90 -2.22 -15.40
C GLU A 74 -17.22 -3.02 -15.27
N LYS A 75 -17.22 -4.07 -14.44
CA LYS A 75 -18.38 -4.88 -14.10
C LYS A 75 -19.01 -4.51 -12.76
N LEU A 76 -18.43 -3.55 -12.09
CA LEU A 76 -18.88 -3.03 -10.81
C LEU A 76 -18.43 -1.57 -10.68
N ASP A 77 -19.35 -0.67 -10.31
CA ASP A 77 -19.00 0.70 -9.91
C ASP A 77 -18.06 0.66 -8.70
N ILE A 78 -17.02 1.47 -8.72
CA ILE A 78 -16.02 1.50 -7.62
C ILE A 78 -16.68 1.80 -6.27
N ASN A 79 -17.73 2.62 -6.25
CA ASN A 79 -18.45 2.97 -5.03
C ASN A 79 -19.19 1.77 -4.43
N ASP A 80 -19.67 0.84 -5.28
CA ASP A 80 -20.33 -0.38 -4.83
C ASP A 80 -19.34 -1.42 -4.30
N ALA A 81 -18.05 -1.30 -4.64
CA ALA A 81 -16.99 -2.16 -4.13
C ALA A 81 -16.49 -1.72 -2.74
N VAL A 82 -16.77 -0.49 -2.33
CA VAL A 82 -16.32 0.04 -1.04
C VAL A 82 -17.05 -0.65 0.11
N VAL A 83 -16.29 -1.13 1.08
CA VAL A 83 -16.77 -1.75 2.32
C VAL A 83 -16.26 -0.93 3.50
N ASN A 84 -17.15 -0.37 4.29
CA ASN A 84 -16.74 0.26 5.54
C ASN A 84 -16.22 -0.79 6.52
N ILE A 85 -15.02 -0.61 7.05
CA ILE A 85 -14.37 -1.53 8.01
C ILE A 85 -14.49 -1.02 9.45
N LYS A 86 -14.11 0.22 9.67
CA LYS A 86 -14.15 0.92 10.97
C LYS A 86 -14.45 2.39 10.72
N ASP A 87 -14.56 3.16 11.80
CA ASP A 87 -14.67 4.61 11.69
C ASP A 87 -13.49 5.16 10.86
N ASN A 88 -13.83 5.97 9.87
CA ASN A 88 -12.88 6.58 8.92
C ASN A 88 -12.03 5.60 8.08
N LEU A 89 -12.27 4.30 8.13
CA LEU A 89 -11.54 3.31 7.34
C LEU A 89 -12.49 2.48 6.49
N ASP A 90 -12.39 2.65 5.19
CA ASP A 90 -13.06 1.84 4.19
C ASP A 90 -12.05 0.95 3.44
N LEU A 91 -12.52 -0.16 2.89
CA LEU A 91 -11.73 -1.13 2.12
C LEU A 91 -12.39 -1.43 0.78
N ILE A 92 -11.61 -1.48 -0.29
CA ILE A 92 -11.97 -2.22 -1.50
C ILE A 92 -11.22 -3.55 -1.43
N PRO A 93 -11.93 -4.68 -1.26
CA PRO A 93 -11.28 -5.98 -1.06
C PRO A 93 -10.73 -6.55 -2.37
N SER A 94 -9.70 -7.39 -2.26
CA SER A 94 -9.26 -8.31 -3.31
C SER A 94 -10.04 -9.62 -3.26
N TYR A 95 -9.92 -10.39 -4.34
CA TYR A 95 -10.42 -11.77 -4.41
C TYR A 95 -9.56 -12.60 -5.37
N LEU A 96 -9.61 -13.93 -5.22
CA LEU A 96 -8.85 -14.87 -6.04
C LEU A 96 -8.94 -14.61 -7.55
N SER A 97 -10.08 -14.12 -8.04
CA SER A 97 -10.27 -13.80 -9.45
C SER A 97 -9.32 -12.72 -9.99
N LEU A 98 -8.68 -11.93 -9.12
CA LEU A 98 -7.75 -10.88 -9.55
C LEU A 98 -6.55 -11.44 -10.35
N HIS A 99 -6.14 -12.71 -10.11
CA HIS A 99 -5.07 -13.35 -10.88
C HIS A 99 -5.34 -13.40 -12.39
N LYS A 100 -6.62 -13.39 -12.81
CA LYS A 100 -7.02 -13.41 -14.22
C LYS A 100 -6.75 -12.08 -14.93
N PHE A 101 -6.69 -10.97 -14.16
CA PHE A 101 -6.58 -9.64 -14.72
C PHE A 101 -5.37 -9.48 -15.64
N SER A 102 -4.21 -10.04 -15.27
CA SER A 102 -2.98 -9.92 -16.07
C SER A 102 -3.06 -10.66 -17.42
N SER A 103 -3.78 -11.78 -17.51
CA SER A 103 -3.90 -12.60 -18.73
C SER A 103 -5.06 -12.20 -19.64
N GLU A 104 -6.04 -11.46 -19.14
CA GLU A 104 -7.19 -11.04 -19.93
C GLU A 104 -6.86 -9.88 -20.87
N PHE A 105 -7.44 -9.88 -22.05
CA PHE A 105 -7.38 -8.73 -22.96
C PHE A 105 -8.39 -7.66 -22.51
N ILE A 106 -7.87 -6.55 -22.00
CA ILE A 106 -8.64 -5.37 -21.60
C ILE A 106 -7.92 -4.15 -22.18
N PRO A 107 -8.54 -3.37 -23.05
CA PRO A 107 -7.93 -2.16 -23.60
C PRO A 107 -7.54 -1.19 -22.48
N LEU A 108 -6.35 -0.58 -22.56
CA LEU A 108 -5.81 0.39 -21.59
C LEU A 108 -5.88 -0.11 -20.15
N LYS A 109 -5.66 -1.44 -19.96
CA LYS A 109 -5.86 -2.09 -18.64
C LYS A 109 -4.99 -1.50 -17.53
N GLU A 110 -3.85 -0.91 -17.86
CA GLU A 110 -2.96 -0.25 -16.90
C GLU A 110 -3.51 1.07 -16.34
N LEU A 111 -4.53 1.67 -16.98
CA LEU A 111 -5.16 2.91 -16.55
C LEU A 111 -6.46 2.70 -15.75
N ARG A 112 -6.99 1.48 -15.74
CA ARG A 112 -8.32 1.16 -15.21
C ARG A 112 -8.54 1.65 -13.77
N LEU A 113 -7.56 1.46 -12.89
CA LEU A 113 -7.70 1.92 -11.51
C LEU A 113 -7.75 3.45 -11.42
N LYS A 114 -6.85 4.13 -12.12
CA LYS A 114 -6.80 5.59 -12.14
C LYS A 114 -8.12 6.19 -12.62
N ASP A 115 -8.68 5.63 -13.70
CA ASP A 115 -9.94 6.09 -14.26
C ASP A 115 -11.11 5.85 -13.30
N ASN A 116 -11.18 4.66 -12.67
CA ASN A 116 -12.21 4.35 -11.68
C ASN A 116 -12.13 5.23 -10.43
N LEU A 117 -10.92 5.55 -9.95
CA LEU A 117 -10.74 6.41 -8.77
C LEU A 117 -11.29 7.83 -8.98
N PHE A 118 -11.38 8.29 -10.23
CA PHE A 118 -12.00 9.58 -10.54
C PHE A 118 -13.51 9.62 -10.21
N PHE A 119 -14.17 8.47 -10.23
CA PHE A 119 -15.61 8.33 -9.97
C PHE A 119 -15.95 8.06 -8.49
N LEU A 120 -14.96 8.07 -7.59
CA LEU A 120 -15.24 7.95 -6.15
C LEU A 120 -16.11 9.12 -5.68
N LYS A 121 -17.28 8.80 -5.13
CA LYS A 121 -18.25 9.78 -4.61
C LYS A 121 -17.86 10.29 -3.23
N GLN A 122 -17.25 9.43 -2.41
CA GLN A 122 -16.83 9.77 -1.06
C GLN A 122 -15.48 10.50 -1.08
N ASN A 123 -15.40 11.60 -0.34
CA ASN A 123 -14.16 12.35 -0.19
C ASN A 123 -13.25 11.64 0.82
N TYR A 124 -12.16 11.08 0.32
CA TYR A 124 -11.07 10.53 1.13
C TYR A 124 -9.92 11.53 1.22
N ASP A 125 -9.28 11.59 2.39
CA ASP A 125 -8.02 12.32 2.55
C ASP A 125 -6.83 11.51 2.01
N TYR A 126 -6.88 10.19 2.23
CA TYR A 126 -5.85 9.24 1.81
C TYR A 126 -6.44 8.01 1.16
N ILE A 127 -5.74 7.52 0.14
CA ILE A 127 -5.97 6.20 -0.44
C ILE A 127 -4.66 5.43 -0.29
N ILE A 128 -4.68 4.29 0.39
CA ILE A 128 -3.53 3.39 0.54
C ILE A 128 -3.78 2.17 -0.35
N MET A 129 -2.79 1.79 -1.14
CA MET A 129 -2.88 0.60 -1.99
C MET A 129 -1.86 -0.45 -1.56
N ASP A 130 -2.32 -1.65 -1.24
CA ASP A 130 -1.50 -2.84 -0.99
C ASP A 130 -1.34 -3.64 -2.27
N THR A 131 -0.09 -3.92 -2.69
CA THR A 131 0.21 -4.54 -3.98
C THR A 131 0.89 -5.89 -3.85
N ASN A 132 0.78 -6.71 -4.90
CA ASN A 132 1.52 -7.95 -5.04
C ASN A 132 3.04 -7.71 -5.28
N PRO A 133 3.87 -8.75 -5.14
CA PRO A 133 5.32 -8.64 -5.40
C PRO A 133 5.71 -8.87 -6.87
N SER A 134 4.82 -8.61 -7.82
CA SER A 134 5.04 -8.90 -9.25
C SER A 134 5.01 -7.63 -10.08
N LEU A 135 5.87 -7.57 -11.11
CA LEU A 135 5.86 -6.49 -12.11
C LEU A 135 4.80 -6.80 -13.18
N ASP A 136 3.54 -6.63 -12.81
CA ASP A 136 2.40 -6.96 -13.65
C ASP A 136 1.41 -5.78 -13.79
N PHE A 137 0.28 -6.02 -14.45
CA PHE A 137 -0.72 -4.98 -14.66
C PHE A 137 -1.43 -4.52 -13.39
N THR A 138 -1.45 -5.31 -12.32
CA THR A 138 -2.04 -4.88 -11.04
C THR A 138 -1.12 -3.86 -10.38
N LEU A 139 0.19 -4.11 -10.36
CA LEU A 139 1.18 -3.14 -9.88
C LEU A 139 1.20 -1.88 -10.76
N SER A 140 1.16 -2.01 -12.10
CA SER A 140 1.11 -0.86 -13.01
C SER A 140 -0.08 0.05 -12.70
N ASN A 141 -1.26 -0.52 -12.48
CA ASN A 141 -2.47 0.23 -12.10
C ASN A 141 -2.26 1.02 -10.81
N ALA A 142 -1.71 0.38 -9.78
CA ALA A 142 -1.45 1.05 -8.52
C ALA A 142 -0.43 2.19 -8.68
N LEU A 143 0.68 1.94 -9.39
CA LEU A 143 1.73 2.94 -9.60
C LEU A 143 1.25 4.14 -10.41
N ILE A 144 0.50 3.92 -11.50
CA ILE A 144 -0.01 4.99 -12.38
C ILE A 144 -1.06 5.86 -11.67
N ALA A 145 -1.81 5.27 -10.74
CA ALA A 145 -2.79 6.00 -9.94
C ALA A 145 -2.17 6.77 -8.76
N SER A 146 -0.91 6.53 -8.42
CA SER A 146 -0.28 7.02 -7.19
C SER A 146 0.26 8.44 -7.27
N ASN A 147 0.25 9.12 -6.12
CA ASN A 147 1.02 10.35 -5.89
C ASN A 147 2.43 10.07 -5.36
N CYS A 148 2.62 8.95 -4.68
CA CYS A 148 3.91 8.50 -4.16
C CYS A 148 3.90 7.00 -3.84
N ILE A 149 5.11 6.45 -3.64
CA ILE A 149 5.32 5.04 -3.31
C ILE A 149 6.06 4.97 -2.00
N ILE A 150 5.66 4.04 -1.12
CA ILE A 150 6.42 3.62 0.05
C ILE A 150 6.88 2.19 -0.17
N VAL A 151 8.19 1.97 -0.08
CA VAL A 151 8.84 0.67 -0.33
C VAL A 151 9.34 0.08 0.98
N PRO A 152 8.63 -0.90 1.56
CA PRO A 152 9.19 -1.69 2.65
C PRO A 152 10.28 -2.62 2.12
N MET A 153 11.40 -2.70 2.84
CA MET A 153 12.55 -3.54 2.50
C MET A 153 12.97 -4.37 3.70
N THR A 154 13.34 -5.62 3.48
CA THR A 154 14.04 -6.45 4.46
C THR A 154 15.53 -6.51 4.14
N ALA A 155 16.39 -6.67 5.15
CA ALA A 155 17.84 -6.76 4.95
C ALA A 155 18.24 -8.15 4.43
N GLU A 156 17.93 -8.41 3.18
CA GLU A 156 18.31 -9.61 2.48
C GLU A 156 19.23 -9.28 1.30
N LYS A 157 20.01 -10.28 0.85
CA LYS A 157 21.08 -10.12 -0.15
C LYS A 157 20.68 -9.31 -1.39
N TRP A 158 19.43 -9.41 -1.84
CA TRP A 158 18.95 -8.78 -3.08
C TRP A 158 17.98 -7.60 -2.82
N ALA A 159 18.08 -6.97 -1.67
CA ALA A 159 17.14 -5.90 -1.29
C ALA A 159 17.33 -4.63 -2.12
N VAL A 160 18.59 -4.27 -2.40
CA VAL A 160 18.93 -3.07 -3.19
C VAL A 160 18.58 -3.29 -4.65
N GLU A 161 18.94 -4.44 -5.21
CA GLU A 161 18.62 -4.83 -6.59
C GLU A 161 17.11 -4.87 -6.84
N SER A 162 16.36 -5.29 -5.84
CA SER A 162 14.89 -5.27 -5.92
C SER A 162 14.33 -3.84 -5.98
N LEU A 163 14.95 -2.90 -5.28
CA LEU A 163 14.59 -1.49 -5.36
C LEU A 163 14.95 -0.92 -6.74
N ASP A 164 16.17 -1.18 -7.22
CA ASP A 164 16.65 -0.70 -8.52
C ASP A 164 15.75 -1.22 -9.67
N LEU A 165 15.30 -2.48 -9.58
CA LEU A 165 14.38 -3.05 -10.56
C LEU A 165 13.00 -2.39 -10.50
N LEU A 166 12.48 -2.06 -9.31
CA LEU A 166 11.23 -1.32 -9.16
C LEU A 166 11.37 0.10 -9.73
N GLU A 167 12.47 0.80 -9.44
CA GLU A 167 12.76 2.13 -10.00
C GLU A 167 12.85 2.10 -11.53
N PHE A 168 13.51 1.08 -12.10
CA PHE A 168 13.55 0.87 -13.54
C PHE A 168 12.17 0.63 -14.14
N TYR A 169 11.32 -0.17 -13.47
CA TYR A 169 9.94 -0.41 -13.91
C TYR A 169 9.11 0.88 -13.91
N ILE A 170 9.20 1.69 -12.85
CA ILE A 170 8.53 2.99 -12.75
C ILE A 170 8.96 3.92 -13.89
N LYS A 171 10.26 3.96 -14.20
CA LYS A 171 10.80 4.74 -15.32
C LYS A 171 10.21 4.29 -16.66
N ASN A 172 10.06 2.97 -16.88
CA ASN A 172 9.46 2.43 -18.09
C ASN A 172 7.98 2.78 -18.24
N LEU A 173 7.25 2.92 -17.13
CA LEU A 173 5.87 3.43 -17.12
C LEU A 173 5.80 4.95 -17.42
N LYS A 174 6.95 5.64 -17.56
CA LYS A 174 7.06 7.10 -17.81
C LYS A 174 6.35 7.96 -16.76
N ILE A 175 6.26 7.47 -15.52
CA ILE A 175 5.71 8.22 -14.39
C ILE A 175 6.82 8.81 -13.54
N LYS A 176 6.57 9.99 -12.96
CA LYS A 176 7.49 10.69 -12.06
C LYS A 176 6.81 10.90 -10.72
N ILE A 177 7.03 9.99 -9.79
CA ILE A 177 6.48 10.03 -8.44
C ILE A 177 7.58 9.79 -7.40
N PRO A 178 7.53 10.43 -6.22
CA PRO A 178 8.53 10.23 -5.18
C PRO A 178 8.46 8.82 -4.60
N ILE A 179 9.63 8.25 -4.33
CA ILE A 179 9.79 6.95 -3.69
C ILE A 179 10.35 7.16 -2.29
N PHE A 180 9.66 6.60 -1.31
CA PHE A 180 10.07 6.57 0.09
C PHE A 180 10.39 5.14 0.49
N ILE A 181 11.39 4.97 1.34
CA ILE A 181 11.93 3.66 1.69
C ILE A 181 11.96 3.53 3.20
N PHE A 182 11.58 2.37 3.72
CA PHE A 182 11.85 2.04 5.11
C PHE A 182 12.23 0.56 5.26
N ILE A 183 13.08 0.27 6.25
CA ILE A 183 13.51 -1.09 6.53
C ILE A 183 12.52 -1.72 7.49
N THR A 184 11.99 -2.88 7.14
CA THR A 184 11.12 -3.69 7.98
C THR A 184 11.84 -4.91 8.51
N ARG A 185 11.32 -5.53 9.56
CA ARG A 185 11.89 -6.72 10.20
C ARG A 185 13.38 -6.57 10.53
N PHE A 186 13.75 -5.36 10.96
CA PHE A 186 15.14 -5.05 11.27
C PHE A 186 15.63 -5.89 12.46
N LYS A 187 16.81 -6.50 12.27
CA LYS A 187 17.57 -7.21 13.32
C LYS A 187 18.91 -6.52 13.54
N LYS A 188 19.41 -6.49 14.76
CA LYS A 188 20.73 -5.88 15.09
C LYS A 188 21.89 -6.81 14.71
N ASN A 189 21.96 -7.24 13.43
CA ASN A 189 23.06 -8.03 12.89
C ASN A 189 23.83 -7.25 11.79
N ASN A 190 24.95 -7.81 11.32
CA ASN A 190 25.83 -7.11 10.36
C ASN A 190 25.14 -6.86 9.02
N THR A 191 24.41 -7.84 8.47
CA THR A 191 23.69 -7.71 7.19
C THR A 191 22.69 -6.56 7.22
N HIS A 192 21.92 -6.42 8.32
CA HIS A 192 20.96 -5.33 8.47
C HIS A 192 21.63 -3.97 8.67
N LYS A 193 22.79 -3.93 9.36
CA LYS A 193 23.57 -2.71 9.51
C LYS A 193 24.17 -2.26 8.18
N GLU A 194 24.61 -3.19 7.33
CA GLU A 194 25.12 -2.88 5.98
C GLU A 194 24.02 -2.32 5.07
N LEU A 195 22.83 -2.95 5.05
CA LEU A 195 21.69 -2.39 4.32
C LEU A 195 21.36 -0.98 4.82
N LEU A 196 21.33 -0.77 6.13
CA LEU A 196 21.04 0.54 6.72
C LEU A 196 22.07 1.59 6.28
N LYS A 197 23.36 1.26 6.16
CA LYS A 197 24.39 2.15 5.61
C LYS A 197 24.09 2.53 4.16
N HIS A 198 23.62 1.59 3.35
CA HIS A 198 23.33 1.80 1.93
C HIS A 198 22.07 2.66 1.69
N VAL A 199 20.99 2.38 2.41
CA VAL A 199 19.72 3.06 2.17
C VAL A 199 19.42 4.21 3.13
N GLY A 200 20.07 4.24 4.30
CA GLY A 200 19.80 5.23 5.34
C GLY A 200 20.18 6.66 4.96
N SER A 201 21.11 6.82 4.01
CA SER A 201 21.50 8.12 3.43
C SER A 201 20.65 8.51 2.22
N LYS A 202 19.82 7.60 1.67
CA LYS A 202 18.97 7.92 0.51
C LYS A 202 17.94 8.98 0.89
N ARG A 203 17.74 9.95 0.00
CA ARG A 203 16.65 10.91 0.12
C ARG A 203 15.32 10.17 0.03
N GLY A 204 14.49 10.23 1.06
CA GLY A 204 13.25 9.47 1.15
C GLY A 204 13.31 8.30 2.13
N PHE A 205 14.42 8.12 2.88
CA PHE A 205 14.50 7.11 3.92
C PHE A 205 13.66 7.50 5.15
N LEU A 206 12.65 6.67 5.45
CA LEU A 206 11.68 6.94 6.52
C LEU A 206 12.09 6.37 7.88
N GLY A 207 13.02 5.43 7.91
CA GLY A 207 13.46 4.80 9.15
C GLY A 207 13.44 3.27 9.12
N ILE A 208 13.39 2.69 10.32
CA ILE A 208 13.41 1.24 10.52
C ILE A 208 12.23 0.80 11.39
N VAL A 209 11.73 -0.38 11.12
CA VAL A 209 10.78 -1.12 11.96
C VAL A 209 11.42 -2.45 12.33
N HIS A 210 11.62 -2.69 13.61
CA HIS A 210 12.25 -3.92 14.09
C HIS A 210 11.33 -5.14 13.90
N GLU A 211 11.96 -6.30 13.75
CA GLU A 211 11.20 -7.54 13.72
C GLU A 211 10.57 -7.80 15.10
N ARG A 212 9.29 -8.15 15.07
CA ARG A 212 8.50 -8.47 16.25
C ARG A 212 7.68 -9.73 15.98
N GLU A 213 7.85 -10.73 16.82
CA GLU A 213 7.11 -11.97 16.70
C GLU A 213 5.61 -11.81 17.02
N ASP A 214 5.30 -10.95 18.00
CA ASP A 214 3.91 -10.62 18.36
C ASP A 214 3.17 -9.91 17.23
N LEU A 215 3.83 -9.02 16.47
CA LEU A 215 3.25 -8.41 15.27
C LEU A 215 2.96 -9.47 14.20
N ASN A 216 3.90 -10.39 13.96
CA ASN A 216 3.70 -11.47 13.00
C ASN A 216 2.50 -12.37 13.42
N LYS A 217 2.40 -12.72 14.69
CA LYS A 217 1.26 -13.51 15.24
C LYS A 217 -0.08 -12.76 15.09
N LYS A 218 -0.10 -11.45 15.28
CA LYS A 218 -1.32 -10.63 15.10
C LYS A 218 -1.78 -10.63 13.65
N ILE A 219 -0.85 -10.41 12.70
CA ILE A 219 -1.15 -10.43 11.26
C ILE A 219 -1.66 -11.80 10.83
N THR A 220 -0.94 -12.88 11.16
CA THR A 220 -1.31 -14.25 10.73
C THR A 220 -2.61 -14.74 11.38
N GLY A 221 -2.90 -14.27 12.59
CA GLY A 221 -4.13 -14.61 13.31
C GLY A 221 -5.31 -13.69 13.01
N ASN A 222 -5.16 -12.72 12.11
CA ASN A 222 -6.17 -11.69 11.82
C ASN A 222 -6.71 -11.03 13.10
N ASN A 223 -5.80 -10.68 14.01
CA ASN A 223 -6.11 -10.04 15.28
C ASN A 223 -5.71 -8.57 15.24
N GLU A 224 -6.48 -7.73 15.91
CA GLU A 224 -6.19 -6.31 16.00
C GLU A 224 -4.81 -6.02 16.60
N PHE A 225 -4.16 -4.97 16.07
CA PHE A 225 -2.90 -4.48 16.61
C PHE A 225 -3.11 -3.83 17.98
N ASP A 226 -2.14 -4.05 18.85
CA ASP A 226 -2.04 -3.26 20.07
C ASP A 226 -1.36 -1.93 19.74
N MET A 227 -2.15 -0.85 19.73
CA MET A 227 -1.72 0.50 19.35
C MET A 227 -0.73 1.14 20.33
N THR A 228 -0.43 0.49 21.47
CA THR A 228 0.52 0.95 22.49
C THR A 228 1.91 0.36 22.31
N LYS A 229 2.07 -0.62 21.43
CA LYS A 229 3.33 -1.36 21.22
C LYS A 229 4.39 -0.52 20.50
N ASP A 230 5.66 -0.86 20.75
CA ASP A 230 6.85 -0.19 20.21
C ASP A 230 6.84 -0.17 18.67
N TYR A 231 6.42 -1.28 18.03
CA TYR A 231 6.37 -1.32 16.57
C TYR A 231 5.39 -0.30 15.99
N ILE A 232 4.30 0.01 16.70
CA ILE A 232 3.38 1.08 16.28
C ILE A 232 4.06 2.45 16.37
N SER A 233 4.88 2.69 17.39
CA SER A 233 5.66 3.93 17.52
C SER A 233 6.64 4.07 16.35
N GLU A 234 7.34 3.01 15.96
CA GLU A 234 8.24 2.99 14.80
C GLU A 234 7.50 3.31 13.49
N TYR A 235 6.30 2.76 13.27
CA TYR A 235 5.44 3.13 12.13
C TYR A 235 4.94 4.58 12.20
N LYS A 236 4.60 5.09 13.39
CA LYS A 236 4.22 6.51 13.57
C LYS A 236 5.37 7.45 13.22
N GLU A 237 6.60 7.11 13.63
CA GLU A 237 7.80 7.88 13.26
C GLU A 237 8.03 7.87 11.75
N ALA A 238 7.93 6.69 11.10
CA ALA A 238 8.07 6.58 9.66
C ALA A 238 7.01 7.43 8.93
N LEU A 239 5.76 7.41 9.40
CA LEU A 239 4.68 8.23 8.86
C LEU A 239 4.90 9.73 9.06
N SER A 240 5.41 10.15 10.23
CA SER A 240 5.76 11.54 10.51
C SER A 240 6.87 12.03 9.58
N ARG A 241 7.92 11.24 9.38
CA ARG A 241 9.00 11.55 8.44
C ARG A 241 8.49 11.61 7.00
N PHE A 242 7.60 10.69 6.62
CA PHE A 242 6.95 10.71 5.32
C PHE A 242 6.24 12.04 5.06
N PHE A 243 5.40 12.53 5.97
CA PHE A 243 4.71 13.81 5.79
C PHE A 243 5.68 14.97 5.62
N ASN A 244 6.68 15.08 6.50
CA ASN A 244 7.69 16.15 6.43
C ASN A 244 8.47 16.14 5.12
N MET A 245 8.78 14.96 4.57
CA MET A 245 9.52 14.84 3.31
C MET A 245 8.60 15.06 2.09
N TYR A 246 7.38 14.55 2.14
CA TYR A 246 6.43 14.69 1.04
C TYR A 246 6.02 16.14 0.81
N GLU A 247 5.79 16.93 1.87
CA GLU A 247 5.52 18.36 1.76
C GLU A 247 6.67 19.11 1.07
N LYS A 248 7.90 18.83 1.47
CA LYS A 248 9.10 19.42 0.83
C LYS A 248 9.24 19.02 -0.64
N TYR A 249 8.77 17.81 -1.00
CA TYR A 249 8.80 17.35 -2.38
C TYR A 249 7.76 18.09 -3.24
N THR A 250 6.54 18.27 -2.73
CA THR A 250 5.46 18.96 -3.44
C THR A 250 5.75 20.46 -3.65
N ILE A 251 6.35 21.12 -2.66
CA ILE A 251 6.74 22.54 -2.76
C ILE A 251 7.82 22.74 -3.84
N LYS A 252 8.78 21.83 -3.98
CA LYS A 252 9.87 21.92 -4.98
C LYS A 252 9.45 21.50 -6.40
N GLY A 253 8.36 20.77 -6.56
CA GLY A 253 7.83 20.36 -7.86
C GLY A 253 6.89 21.40 -8.49
N CYS A 254 6.56 22.47 -7.77
CA CYS A 254 5.79 23.61 -8.25
C CYS A 254 6.65 24.81 -8.68
N SER A 255 7.99 24.67 -8.67
CA SER A 255 8.96 25.70 -9.11
C SER A 255 9.67 25.29 -10.40
#